data_9de8a5c456e2ec87c321b2057d5212aa
#
_entry.id   9de8a5c456e2ec87c321b2057d5212aa
#
_cell.length_a   1.000
_cell.length_b   1.000
_cell.length_c   1.000
_cell.angle_alpha   90.00
_cell.angle_beta   90.00
_cell.angle_gamma   90.00
#
_symmetry.space_group_name_H-M   'P 1'
#
loop_
_entity.id
_entity.type
_entity.pdbx_description
1 polymer ?
#
loop_
_entity_poly.entity_id
_entity_poly.type
_entity_poly.pdbx_seq_one_letter_code
_entity_poly.pdbx_strand_id
1 'polypeptide(L)'
;MTTSADPTKQITYADAGVDVDEGARAVDAIKAAVATTTRPEVIGGLGGFGSCFSAAALKDMEEPVLVSGTDGVGTKLAIAQLLNRHNTVGEDLVAMCVDDIVPMGAEPLFFLDYVAVGKLKAEAVAEIVGGIAEGCRKSGCALVGGEMAEHPGVMNPDDYDLAGFVVGVVDKPKILGPEKVSEGDVILGLPSSGIHSNGYSLVRKVAIEGKTVEELNQPLEELGGESLADAVLRPTTIYAGGLLAALRAGAPIKAMAHITGGGITENLNRALPAHLDAEVDRGGEAGPAWDIPPVISYVSNAANLSLDEQYRTFNMGVGMALIVDMDDVDDVAEVLSDQGFEPFVMGQIIPGTGKVVYNDAN
;
A
#
# COMPACT_ATOMS: atom_id res chain seq x y z
N MET A 1 -36.41 -1.99 30.67
CA MET A 1 -37.55 -1.04 30.61
C MET A 1 -37.66 -0.57 29.18
N THR A 2 -38.62 -1.08 28.42
CA THR A 2 -38.91 -0.63 27.05
C THR A 2 -39.64 0.70 27.14
N THR A 3 -38.95 1.79 26.84
CA THR A 3 -39.58 3.10 26.66
C THR A 3 -40.50 2.99 25.45
N SER A 4 -41.81 3.07 25.65
CA SER A 4 -42.80 3.15 24.57
C SER A 4 -42.52 4.43 23.79
N ALA A 5 -42.17 4.28 22.52
CA ALA A 5 -42.02 5.43 21.63
C ALA A 5 -43.35 6.19 21.55
N ASP A 6 -43.32 7.51 21.62
CA ASP A 6 -44.50 8.37 21.43
C ASP A 6 -45.00 8.16 19.99
N PRO A 7 -46.21 7.63 19.79
CA PRO A 7 -46.74 7.32 18.46
C PRO A 7 -46.98 8.58 17.56
N THR A 8 -46.81 9.78 18.13
CA THR A 8 -46.98 11.05 17.38
C THR A 8 -45.61 11.65 16.91
N LYS A 9 -44.50 11.11 17.40
CA LYS A 9 -43.16 11.58 16.99
C LYS A 9 -42.80 10.97 15.65
N GLN A 10 -42.58 11.79 14.63
CA GLN A 10 -42.00 11.36 13.37
C GLN A 10 -40.59 10.88 13.61
N ILE A 11 -40.27 9.64 13.21
CA ILE A 11 -38.94 9.08 13.21
C ILE A 11 -38.28 9.48 11.89
N THR A 12 -37.15 10.16 11.96
CA THR A 12 -36.39 10.61 10.79
C THR A 12 -35.31 9.58 10.42
N TYR A 13 -34.68 9.74 9.26
CA TYR A 13 -33.57 8.91 8.83
C TYR A 13 -32.34 9.10 9.75
N ALA A 14 -32.12 10.33 10.24
CA ALA A 14 -31.07 10.62 11.25
C ALA A 14 -31.36 9.92 12.59
N ASP A 15 -32.64 9.81 13.03
CA ASP A 15 -32.99 9.03 14.21
C ASP A 15 -32.71 7.51 14.04
N ALA A 16 -32.63 7.03 12.80
CA ALA A 16 -32.24 5.66 12.45
C ALA A 16 -30.71 5.47 12.29
N GLY A 17 -29.94 6.55 12.47
CA GLY A 17 -28.46 6.50 12.49
C GLY A 17 -27.79 6.94 11.18
N VAL A 18 -28.53 7.50 10.20
CA VAL A 18 -27.95 8.01 8.94
C VAL A 18 -28.20 9.49 8.81
N ASP A 19 -27.12 10.30 8.80
CA ASP A 19 -27.16 11.75 8.75
C ASP A 19 -26.79 12.27 7.34
N VAL A 20 -27.81 12.58 6.53
CA VAL A 20 -27.64 13.08 5.16
C VAL A 20 -26.94 14.43 5.10
N ASP A 21 -27.16 15.31 6.09
CA ASP A 21 -26.53 16.64 6.14
C ASP A 21 -25.03 16.51 6.46
N GLU A 22 -24.66 15.59 7.35
CA GLU A 22 -23.26 15.27 7.65
C GLU A 22 -22.57 14.66 6.42
N GLY A 23 -23.26 13.80 5.66
CA GLY A 23 -22.79 13.27 4.38
C GLY A 23 -22.47 14.38 3.37
N ALA A 24 -23.36 15.36 3.23
CA ALA A 24 -23.14 16.50 2.36
C ALA A 24 -21.92 17.33 2.80
N ARG A 25 -21.75 17.55 4.10
CA ARG A 25 -20.57 18.24 4.66
C ARG A 25 -19.28 17.48 4.38
N ALA A 26 -19.26 16.16 4.54
CA ALA A 26 -18.11 15.33 4.24
C ALA A 26 -17.71 15.44 2.76
N VAL A 27 -18.69 15.35 1.84
CA VAL A 27 -18.43 15.54 0.40
C VAL A 27 -17.85 16.93 0.10
N ASP A 28 -18.36 17.98 0.73
CA ASP A 28 -17.82 19.33 0.54
C ASP A 28 -16.37 19.45 1.06
N ALA A 29 -16.07 18.82 2.18
CA ALA A 29 -14.75 18.85 2.80
C ALA A 29 -13.64 18.19 1.95
N ILE A 30 -13.96 17.17 1.17
CA ILE A 30 -12.98 16.42 0.35
C ILE A 30 -12.75 17.02 -1.04
N LYS A 31 -13.62 17.89 -1.55
CA LYS A 31 -13.54 18.43 -2.92
C LYS A 31 -12.19 19.02 -3.29
N ALA A 32 -11.61 19.80 -2.39
CA ALA A 32 -10.31 20.44 -2.63
C ALA A 32 -9.17 19.42 -2.74
N ALA A 33 -9.15 18.41 -1.88
CA ALA A 33 -8.15 17.35 -1.90
C ALA A 33 -8.27 16.52 -3.20
N VAL A 34 -9.47 16.08 -3.55
CA VAL A 34 -9.74 15.32 -4.78
C VAL A 34 -9.32 16.11 -6.03
N ALA A 35 -9.59 17.40 -6.08
CA ALA A 35 -9.20 18.26 -7.22
C ALA A 35 -7.69 18.29 -7.46
N THR A 36 -6.85 18.04 -6.44
CA THR A 36 -5.38 17.98 -6.61
C THR A 36 -4.89 16.78 -7.41
N THR A 37 -5.74 15.76 -7.59
CA THR A 37 -5.42 14.53 -8.33
C THR A 37 -5.90 14.56 -9.77
N THR A 38 -6.54 15.66 -10.21
CA THR A 38 -7.17 15.75 -11.53
C THR A 38 -6.15 15.59 -12.65
N ARG A 39 -6.47 14.72 -13.61
CA ARG A 39 -5.73 14.50 -14.85
C ARG A 39 -6.52 15.05 -16.04
N PRO A 40 -5.87 15.38 -17.18
CA PRO A 40 -6.56 15.86 -18.39
C PRO A 40 -7.62 14.90 -18.94
N GLU A 41 -7.46 13.60 -18.66
CA GLU A 41 -8.37 12.55 -19.11
C GLU A 41 -9.68 12.48 -18.29
N VAL A 42 -9.73 13.09 -17.11
CA VAL A 42 -10.93 13.09 -16.27
C VAL A 42 -12.02 13.98 -16.89
N ILE A 43 -13.20 13.41 -17.12
CA ILE A 43 -14.34 14.12 -17.69
C ILE A 43 -15.43 14.28 -16.63
N GLY A 44 -15.78 15.53 -16.32
CA GLY A 44 -16.77 15.84 -15.28
C GLY A 44 -16.13 16.11 -13.92
N GLY A 45 -16.87 15.87 -12.84
CA GLY A 45 -16.43 16.10 -11.44
C GLY A 45 -17.19 15.20 -10.48
N LEU A 46 -16.92 15.37 -9.18
CA LEU A 46 -17.60 14.63 -8.11
C LEU A 46 -19.12 14.89 -8.11
N GLY A 47 -19.90 13.86 -7.75
CA GLY A 47 -21.35 13.95 -7.54
C GLY A 47 -22.21 13.42 -8.68
N GLY A 48 -21.61 12.83 -9.72
CA GLY A 48 -22.33 12.06 -10.74
C GLY A 48 -22.59 10.62 -10.28
N PHE A 49 -23.47 9.89 -11.01
CA PHE A 49 -23.69 8.46 -10.76
C PHE A 49 -22.49 7.58 -11.12
N GLY A 50 -21.56 8.11 -11.88
CA GLY A 50 -20.33 7.44 -12.27
C GLY A 50 -19.30 8.44 -12.75
N SER A 51 -18.05 8.01 -12.79
CA SER A 51 -16.91 8.82 -13.22
C SER A 51 -16.54 8.47 -14.65
N CYS A 52 -16.18 9.46 -15.45
CA CYS A 52 -15.74 9.28 -16.82
C CYS A 52 -14.24 9.59 -16.95
N PHE A 53 -13.51 8.70 -17.61
CA PHE A 53 -12.11 8.86 -17.93
C PHE A 53 -11.89 8.63 -19.43
N SER A 54 -11.24 9.58 -20.10
CA SER A 54 -11.03 9.50 -21.54
C SER A 54 -9.99 8.44 -21.88
N ALA A 55 -10.37 7.48 -22.71
CA ALA A 55 -9.48 6.48 -23.27
C ALA A 55 -8.74 6.95 -24.55
N ALA A 56 -8.83 8.25 -24.89
CA ALA A 56 -8.30 8.73 -26.18
C ALA A 56 -6.79 8.53 -26.35
N ALA A 57 -6.00 8.61 -25.27
CA ALA A 57 -4.56 8.38 -25.30
C ALA A 57 -4.18 6.91 -25.55
N LEU A 58 -5.08 5.96 -25.24
CA LEU A 58 -4.79 4.53 -25.42
C LEU A 58 -4.71 4.10 -26.88
N LYS A 59 -5.26 4.90 -27.80
CA LYS A 59 -5.17 4.66 -29.25
C LYS A 59 -3.74 4.70 -29.81
N ASP A 60 -2.81 5.34 -29.07
CA ASP A 60 -1.42 5.48 -29.45
C ASP A 60 -0.56 4.28 -28.99
N MET A 61 -1.16 3.33 -28.25
CA MET A 61 -0.58 2.04 -27.86
C MET A 61 -0.77 1.01 -28.95
N GLU A 62 0.15 0.04 -29.02
CA GLU A 62 0.08 -1.07 -29.99
C GLU A 62 -1.07 -2.02 -29.62
N GLU A 63 -1.12 -2.48 -28.39
CA GLU A 63 -2.19 -3.34 -27.85
C GLU A 63 -2.44 -2.99 -26.37
N PRO A 64 -3.31 -1.98 -26.07
CA PRO A 64 -3.54 -1.55 -24.68
C PRO A 64 -4.24 -2.64 -23.88
N VAL A 65 -3.65 -2.99 -22.72
CA VAL A 65 -4.19 -3.94 -21.75
C VAL A 65 -4.55 -3.18 -20.47
N LEU A 66 -5.81 -3.27 -20.08
CA LEU A 66 -6.26 -2.72 -18.79
C LEU A 66 -5.86 -3.67 -17.66
N VAL A 67 -5.29 -3.12 -16.61
CA VAL A 67 -4.91 -3.83 -15.39
C VAL A 67 -5.68 -3.21 -14.23
N SER A 68 -6.27 -4.04 -13.39
CA SER A 68 -7.03 -3.57 -12.22
C SER A 68 -6.57 -4.27 -10.96
N GLY A 69 -6.59 -3.53 -9.84
CA GLY A 69 -6.32 -4.04 -8.51
C GLY A 69 -7.35 -3.51 -7.52
N THR A 70 -7.55 -4.26 -6.44
CA THR A 70 -8.38 -3.84 -5.31
C THR A 70 -7.75 -4.37 -4.04
N ASP A 71 -7.68 -3.52 -3.02
CA ASP A 71 -7.15 -3.89 -1.71
C ASP A 71 -7.77 -2.99 -0.62
N GLY A 72 -7.47 -3.32 0.63
CA GLY A 72 -7.77 -2.53 1.81
C GLY A 72 -6.51 -2.16 2.58
N VAL A 73 -6.68 -1.51 3.73
CA VAL A 73 -5.56 -1.20 4.65
C VAL A 73 -5.36 -2.30 5.70
N GLY A 74 -6.44 -3.02 6.00
CA GLY A 74 -6.41 -4.07 7.01
C GLY A 74 -6.36 -3.54 8.45
N THR A 75 -5.80 -4.33 9.35
CA THR A 75 -5.90 -4.09 10.80
C THR A 75 -5.03 -2.94 11.34
N LYS A 76 -4.24 -2.28 10.48
CA LYS A 76 -3.59 -0.98 10.77
C LYS A 76 -4.64 0.09 11.12
N LEU A 77 -5.84 0.02 10.50
CA LEU A 77 -6.96 0.92 10.79
C LEU A 77 -7.34 0.95 12.28
N ALA A 78 -7.29 -0.18 12.97
CA ALA A 78 -7.61 -0.23 14.39
C ALA A 78 -6.61 0.56 15.25
N ILE A 79 -5.36 0.70 14.81
CA ILE A 79 -4.36 1.56 15.48
C ILE A 79 -4.64 3.03 15.19
N ALA A 80 -4.98 3.36 13.94
CA ALA A 80 -5.38 4.71 13.54
C ALA A 80 -6.61 5.19 14.33
N GLN A 81 -7.61 4.31 14.51
CA GLN A 81 -8.80 4.56 15.33
C GLN A 81 -8.44 4.77 16.81
N LEU A 82 -7.63 3.89 17.40
CA LEU A 82 -7.17 3.99 18.78
C LEU A 82 -6.45 5.32 19.05
N LEU A 83 -5.61 5.76 18.11
CA LEU A 83 -4.80 6.98 18.22
C LEU A 83 -5.54 8.24 17.73
N ASN A 84 -6.73 8.09 17.15
CA ASN A 84 -7.49 9.14 16.48
C ASN A 84 -6.63 9.91 15.45
N ARG A 85 -5.90 9.17 14.61
CA ARG A 85 -4.98 9.68 13.59
C ARG A 85 -5.32 9.01 12.25
N HIS A 86 -5.99 9.73 11.34
CA HIS A 86 -6.59 9.15 10.15
C HIS A 86 -5.92 9.60 8.85
N ASN A 87 -5.00 10.54 8.91
CA ASN A 87 -4.41 11.22 7.75
C ASN A 87 -3.42 10.37 6.95
N THR A 88 -2.94 9.24 7.46
CA THR A 88 -1.93 8.38 6.80
C THR A 88 -2.53 7.16 6.12
N VAL A 89 -3.63 6.62 6.65
CA VAL A 89 -4.21 5.35 6.17
C VAL A 89 -4.77 5.42 4.75
N GLY A 90 -5.12 6.63 4.27
CA GLY A 90 -5.50 6.84 2.88
C GLY A 90 -4.33 6.63 1.90
N GLU A 91 -3.11 7.04 2.28
CA GLU A 91 -1.91 6.75 1.50
C GLU A 91 -1.62 5.25 1.47
N ASP A 92 -1.78 4.56 2.62
CA ASP A 92 -1.66 3.11 2.69
C ASP A 92 -2.62 2.42 1.71
N LEU A 93 -3.88 2.85 1.66
CA LEU A 93 -4.88 2.29 0.76
C LEU A 93 -4.46 2.39 -0.71
N VAL A 94 -4.00 3.57 -1.11
CA VAL A 94 -3.56 3.79 -2.50
C VAL A 94 -2.31 2.98 -2.81
N ALA A 95 -1.32 2.96 -1.92
CA ALA A 95 -0.09 2.19 -2.08
C ALA A 95 -0.39 0.71 -2.34
N MET A 96 -1.23 0.09 -1.49
CA MET A 96 -1.59 -1.33 -1.62
C MET A 96 -2.22 -1.64 -2.99
N CYS A 97 -3.03 -0.72 -3.53
CA CYS A 97 -3.68 -0.92 -4.81
C CYS A 97 -2.76 -0.64 -6.01
N VAL A 98 -2.07 0.52 -6.01
CA VAL A 98 -1.30 0.95 -7.21
C VAL A 98 0.00 0.15 -7.36
N ASP A 99 0.66 -0.19 -6.24
CA ASP A 99 1.90 -0.95 -6.28
C ASP A 99 1.67 -2.45 -6.55
N ASP A 100 0.41 -2.92 -6.58
CA ASP A 100 0.05 -4.25 -7.06
C ASP A 100 -0.08 -4.35 -8.59
N ILE A 101 -0.37 -3.24 -9.27
CA ILE A 101 -0.46 -3.25 -10.75
C ILE A 101 0.84 -2.85 -11.44
N VAL A 102 1.70 -2.09 -10.77
CA VAL A 102 3.00 -1.65 -11.30
C VAL A 102 3.97 -2.80 -11.60
N PRO A 103 3.97 -3.94 -10.88
CA PRO A 103 4.80 -5.10 -11.25
C PRO A 103 4.61 -5.62 -12.66
N MET A 104 3.44 -5.36 -13.27
CA MET A 104 3.18 -5.65 -14.68
C MET A 104 3.62 -4.53 -15.63
N GLY A 105 4.21 -3.44 -15.13
CA GLY A 105 4.52 -2.24 -15.90
C GLY A 105 3.31 -1.34 -16.18
N ALA A 106 2.20 -1.54 -15.47
CA ALA A 106 0.96 -0.81 -15.69
C ALA A 106 0.98 0.59 -15.06
N GLU A 107 0.61 1.60 -15.83
CA GLU A 107 0.40 2.97 -15.35
C GLU A 107 -0.98 3.08 -14.71
N PRO A 108 -1.10 3.47 -13.41
CA PRO A 108 -2.38 3.77 -12.79
C PRO A 108 -3.05 4.96 -13.48
N LEU A 109 -4.29 4.79 -13.93
CA LEU A 109 -5.06 5.83 -14.59
C LEU A 109 -6.00 6.56 -13.63
N PHE A 110 -6.83 5.78 -12.94
CA PHE A 110 -7.79 6.32 -11.98
C PHE A 110 -8.03 5.37 -10.81
N PHE A 111 -8.48 5.96 -9.73
CA PHE A 111 -8.75 5.33 -8.45
C PHE A 111 -10.18 5.60 -8.00
N LEU A 112 -10.78 4.63 -7.32
CA LEU A 112 -12.05 4.73 -6.63
C LEU A 112 -11.87 4.21 -5.21
N ASP A 113 -12.51 4.83 -4.23
CA ASP A 113 -12.52 4.38 -2.85
C ASP A 113 -13.93 3.96 -2.38
N TYR A 114 -13.96 3.12 -1.37
CA TYR A 114 -15.13 2.83 -0.57
C TYR A 114 -14.80 3.06 0.90
N VAL A 115 -15.47 4.01 1.52
CA VAL A 115 -15.29 4.38 2.92
C VAL A 115 -16.54 3.93 3.70
N ALA A 116 -16.44 2.79 4.40
CA ALA A 116 -17.48 2.28 5.28
C ALA A 116 -17.23 2.79 6.70
N VAL A 117 -18.23 3.42 7.33
CA VAL A 117 -18.11 3.98 8.68
C VAL A 117 -19.26 3.54 9.57
N GLY A 118 -19.00 3.34 10.87
CA GLY A 118 -20.05 3.07 11.85
C GLY A 118 -20.93 4.30 12.10
N LYS A 119 -20.29 5.47 12.19
CA LYS A 119 -20.94 6.79 12.21
C LYS A 119 -20.10 7.78 11.43
N LEU A 120 -20.74 8.53 10.55
CA LEU A 120 -20.07 9.52 9.72
C LEU A 120 -19.64 10.72 10.57
N LYS A 121 -18.37 11.11 10.39
CA LYS A 121 -17.75 12.32 10.95
C LYS A 121 -16.99 12.99 9.80
N ALA A 122 -17.47 14.13 9.35
CA ALA A 122 -16.94 14.81 8.16
C ALA A 122 -15.42 15.12 8.28
N GLU A 123 -14.95 15.45 9.47
CA GLU A 123 -13.54 15.75 9.74
C GLU A 123 -12.65 14.49 9.55
N ALA A 124 -13.06 13.34 10.10
CA ALA A 124 -12.29 12.09 9.96
C ALA A 124 -12.28 11.61 8.50
N VAL A 125 -13.40 11.72 7.80
CA VAL A 125 -13.49 11.41 6.37
C VAL A 125 -12.57 12.34 5.56
N ALA A 126 -12.53 13.62 5.89
CA ALA A 126 -11.65 14.58 5.21
C ALA A 126 -10.17 14.22 5.38
N GLU A 127 -9.75 13.75 6.56
CA GLU A 127 -8.39 13.26 6.79
C GLU A 127 -8.11 12.00 5.97
N ILE A 128 -9.00 11.00 5.98
CA ILE A 128 -8.87 9.74 5.24
C ILE A 128 -8.75 10.02 3.74
N VAL A 129 -9.73 10.75 3.17
CA VAL A 129 -9.75 11.05 1.73
C VAL A 129 -8.62 12.01 1.34
N GLY A 130 -8.18 12.88 2.25
CA GLY A 130 -6.97 13.67 2.10
C GLY A 130 -5.74 12.82 1.89
N GLY A 131 -5.58 11.75 2.67
CA GLY A 131 -4.53 10.75 2.51
C GLY A 131 -4.65 9.96 1.20
N ILE A 132 -5.88 9.58 0.80
CA ILE A 132 -6.12 8.93 -0.50
C ILE A 132 -5.71 9.85 -1.66
N ALA A 133 -6.09 11.13 -1.61
CA ALA A 133 -5.71 12.10 -2.62
C ALA A 133 -4.19 12.30 -2.70
N GLU A 134 -3.50 12.33 -1.56
CA GLU A 134 -2.03 12.41 -1.52
C GLU A 134 -1.38 11.17 -2.15
N GLY A 135 -1.87 9.98 -1.84
CA GLY A 135 -1.40 8.74 -2.47
C GLY A 135 -1.64 8.72 -3.98
N CYS A 136 -2.81 9.15 -4.42
CA CYS A 136 -3.14 9.30 -5.84
C CYS A 136 -2.20 10.30 -6.55
N ARG A 137 -1.89 11.43 -5.90
CA ARG A 137 -0.95 12.43 -6.41
C ARG A 137 0.47 11.86 -6.56
N LYS A 138 0.95 11.11 -5.57
CA LYS A 138 2.28 10.46 -5.59
C LYS A 138 2.40 9.40 -6.69
N SER A 139 1.31 8.66 -6.94
CA SER A 139 1.27 7.63 -7.99
C SER A 139 0.92 8.16 -9.39
N GLY A 140 0.53 9.45 -9.51
CA GLY A 140 0.05 10.03 -10.76
C GLY A 140 -1.34 9.55 -11.18
N CYS A 141 -2.12 8.99 -10.26
CA CYS A 141 -3.46 8.44 -10.45
C CYS A 141 -4.52 9.49 -10.16
N ALA A 142 -5.64 9.52 -10.89
CA ALA A 142 -6.74 10.42 -10.59
C ALA A 142 -7.75 9.77 -9.64
N LEU A 143 -8.04 10.40 -8.49
CA LEU A 143 -9.18 10.02 -7.66
C LEU A 143 -10.45 10.56 -8.32
N VAL A 144 -11.19 9.69 -9.01
CA VAL A 144 -12.32 10.12 -9.87
C VAL A 144 -13.68 9.99 -9.21
N GLY A 145 -13.76 9.30 -8.07
CA GLY A 145 -14.98 9.08 -7.31
C GLY A 145 -14.79 8.03 -6.25
N GLY A 146 -15.87 7.68 -5.59
CA GLY A 146 -15.90 6.67 -4.53
C GLY A 146 -17.31 6.56 -3.95
N GLU A 147 -17.43 5.84 -2.85
CA GLU A 147 -18.66 5.67 -2.10
C GLU A 147 -18.37 5.83 -0.60
N MET A 148 -19.33 6.39 0.11
CA MET A 148 -19.24 6.59 1.55
C MET A 148 -20.54 6.14 2.19
N ALA A 149 -20.48 5.14 3.07
CA ALA A 149 -21.67 4.52 3.64
C ALA A 149 -21.60 4.41 5.16
N GLU A 150 -22.66 4.83 5.83
CA GLU A 150 -22.86 4.57 7.27
C GLU A 150 -23.49 3.19 7.46
N HIS A 151 -22.95 2.45 8.46
CA HIS A 151 -23.38 1.10 8.83
C HIS A 151 -23.84 1.02 10.29
N PRO A 152 -24.89 1.79 10.70
CA PRO A 152 -25.39 1.77 12.08
C PRO A 152 -25.90 0.37 12.44
N GLY A 153 -25.44 -0.13 13.60
CA GLY A 153 -25.80 -1.47 14.08
C GLY A 153 -25.01 -2.63 13.46
N VAL A 154 -24.18 -2.37 12.45
CA VAL A 154 -23.22 -3.34 11.85
C VAL A 154 -21.82 -3.05 12.33
N MET A 155 -21.41 -1.78 12.36
CA MET A 155 -20.13 -1.31 12.86
C MET A 155 -20.31 -0.48 14.14
N ASN A 156 -19.30 -0.45 15.03
CA ASN A 156 -19.33 0.50 16.14
C ASN A 156 -19.17 1.93 15.61
N PRO A 157 -19.65 2.95 16.35
CA PRO A 157 -19.65 4.33 15.85
C PRO A 157 -18.28 4.89 15.44
N ASP A 158 -17.20 4.42 16.05
CA ASP A 158 -15.84 4.88 15.78
C ASP A 158 -15.08 3.98 14.79
N ASP A 159 -15.68 2.86 14.40
CA ASP A 159 -15.08 1.93 13.44
C ASP A 159 -15.27 2.43 12.00
N TYR A 160 -14.27 2.17 11.18
CA TYR A 160 -14.36 2.31 9.72
C TYR A 160 -13.52 1.27 9.00
N ASP A 161 -13.83 1.01 7.76
CA ASP A 161 -13.05 0.19 6.85
C ASP A 161 -12.92 0.88 5.50
N LEU A 162 -11.82 0.58 4.80
CA LEU A 162 -11.45 1.21 3.54
C LEU A 162 -11.18 0.13 2.49
N ALA A 163 -11.74 0.33 1.30
CA ALA A 163 -11.38 -0.45 0.12
C ALA A 163 -11.06 0.50 -1.05
N GLY A 164 -9.99 0.18 -1.78
CA GLY A 164 -9.56 0.91 -2.95
C GLY A 164 -9.67 0.07 -4.22
N PHE A 165 -9.89 0.74 -5.35
CA PHE A 165 -9.93 0.15 -6.68
C PHE A 165 -9.10 1.01 -7.61
N VAL A 166 -8.11 0.42 -8.24
CA VAL A 166 -7.30 1.06 -9.25
C VAL A 166 -7.56 0.42 -10.61
N VAL A 167 -7.57 1.26 -11.64
CA VAL A 167 -7.49 0.81 -13.03
C VAL A 167 -6.29 1.47 -13.67
N GLY A 168 -5.41 0.67 -14.23
CA GLY A 168 -4.25 1.09 -14.98
C GLY A 168 -4.22 0.51 -16.39
N VAL A 169 -3.19 0.85 -17.14
CA VAL A 169 -2.97 0.38 -18.50
C VAL A 169 -1.50 0.06 -18.73
N VAL A 170 -1.24 -0.97 -19.52
CA VAL A 170 0.08 -1.29 -20.03
C VAL A 170 -0.05 -1.68 -21.51
N ASP A 171 0.94 -1.33 -22.32
CA ASP A 171 1.02 -1.85 -23.69
C ASP A 171 1.49 -3.31 -23.65
N LYS A 172 0.76 -4.22 -24.27
CA LYS A 172 1.01 -5.67 -24.17
C LYS A 172 2.47 -6.08 -24.40
N PRO A 173 3.19 -5.54 -25.39
CA PRO A 173 4.61 -5.86 -25.58
C PRO A 173 5.52 -5.41 -24.42
N LYS A 174 5.04 -4.48 -23.58
CA LYS A 174 5.78 -3.93 -22.45
C LYS A 174 5.45 -4.59 -21.12
N ILE A 175 4.52 -5.54 -21.09
CA ILE A 175 4.18 -6.26 -19.86
C ILE A 175 5.45 -6.89 -19.28
N LEU A 176 5.70 -6.65 -17.98
CA LEU A 176 6.77 -7.29 -17.23
C LEU A 176 6.27 -8.60 -16.63
N GLY A 177 7.17 -9.55 -16.42
CA GLY A 177 6.75 -10.80 -15.82
C GLY A 177 7.81 -11.91 -15.83
N PRO A 178 7.48 -13.05 -15.22
CA PRO A 178 8.42 -14.14 -14.98
C PRO A 178 9.00 -14.74 -16.28
N GLU A 179 8.32 -14.60 -17.43
CA GLU A 179 8.81 -15.09 -18.72
C GLU A 179 10.06 -14.39 -19.24
N LYS A 180 10.41 -13.24 -18.67
CA LYS A 180 11.62 -12.45 -19.00
C LYS A 180 12.81 -12.78 -18.10
N VAL A 181 12.59 -13.48 -17.00
CA VAL A 181 13.60 -13.79 -15.98
C VAL A 181 14.47 -14.95 -16.43
N SER A 182 15.78 -14.81 -16.21
CA SER A 182 16.81 -15.78 -16.60
C SER A 182 17.71 -16.14 -15.41
N GLU A 183 18.37 -17.30 -15.48
CA GLU A 183 19.44 -17.67 -14.55
C GLU A 183 20.57 -16.62 -14.59
N GLY A 184 21.05 -16.21 -13.42
CA GLY A 184 22.09 -15.20 -13.26
C GLY A 184 21.59 -13.76 -13.16
N ASP A 185 20.28 -13.51 -13.36
CA ASP A 185 19.69 -12.21 -13.08
C ASP A 185 19.88 -11.81 -11.61
N VAL A 186 19.97 -10.51 -11.37
CA VAL A 186 20.17 -9.94 -10.02
C VAL A 186 18.83 -9.44 -9.47
N ILE A 187 18.65 -9.62 -8.18
CA ILE A 187 17.49 -9.13 -7.45
C ILE A 187 17.88 -7.84 -6.72
N LEU A 188 17.24 -6.73 -7.08
CA LEU A 188 17.36 -5.44 -6.39
C LEU A 188 16.19 -5.24 -5.44
N GLY A 189 16.46 -4.79 -4.22
CA GLY A 189 15.46 -4.37 -3.25
C GLY A 189 15.30 -2.85 -3.24
N LEU A 190 14.07 -2.37 -3.10
CA LEU A 190 13.78 -0.97 -2.78
C LEU A 190 13.35 -0.87 -1.31
N PRO A 191 13.91 0.07 -0.53
CA PRO A 191 13.63 0.21 0.88
C PRO A 191 12.15 0.43 1.17
N SER A 192 11.65 -0.18 2.25
CA SER A 192 10.35 0.14 2.82
C SER A 192 10.45 1.29 3.84
N SER A 193 9.38 2.05 4.03
CA SER A 193 9.29 3.08 5.07
C SER A 193 9.17 2.50 6.49
N GLY A 194 8.86 1.22 6.61
CA GLY A 194 8.57 0.51 7.86
C GLY A 194 7.80 -0.77 7.60
N ILE A 195 6.82 -1.07 8.45
CA ILE A 195 5.99 -2.29 8.33
C ILE A 195 5.08 -2.25 7.10
N HIS A 196 4.80 -1.07 6.56
CA HIS A 196 3.79 -0.80 5.53
C HIS A 196 2.37 -1.06 6.04
N SER A 197 1.60 -1.97 5.40
CA SER A 197 0.21 -2.26 5.78
C SER A 197 -0.04 -3.73 6.11
N ASN A 198 1.00 -4.57 6.20
CA ASN A 198 0.89 -6.01 6.43
C ASN A 198 1.48 -6.42 7.78
N GLY A 199 1.00 -7.55 8.35
CA GLY A 199 1.46 -8.03 9.65
C GLY A 199 0.82 -7.34 10.86
N TYR A 200 -0.12 -6.43 10.68
CA TYR A 200 -0.67 -5.58 11.75
C TYR A 200 -1.52 -6.34 12.78
N SER A 201 -2.06 -7.50 12.47
CA SER A 201 -2.70 -8.33 13.48
C SER A 201 -1.72 -8.77 14.56
N LEU A 202 -0.47 -9.09 14.18
CA LEU A 202 0.59 -9.40 15.11
C LEU A 202 1.09 -8.14 15.84
N VAL A 203 1.35 -7.05 15.11
CA VAL A 203 1.75 -5.75 15.70
C VAL A 203 0.80 -5.34 16.82
N ARG A 204 -0.52 -5.37 16.56
CA ARG A 204 -1.55 -5.04 17.55
C ARG A 204 -1.44 -5.90 18.79
N LYS A 205 -1.31 -7.21 18.59
CA LYS A 205 -1.29 -8.18 19.69
C LYS A 205 -0.06 -8.04 20.60
N VAL A 206 1.13 -7.81 20.03
CA VAL A 206 2.37 -7.85 20.83
C VAL A 206 2.91 -6.47 21.20
N ALA A 207 2.55 -5.42 20.44
CA ALA A 207 3.14 -4.11 20.63
C ALA A 207 2.13 -3.03 21.07
N ILE A 208 0.81 -3.24 20.84
CA ILE A 208 -0.22 -2.24 21.11
C ILE A 208 -1.13 -2.64 22.28
N GLU A 209 -1.62 -3.89 22.30
CA GLU A 209 -2.55 -4.35 23.33
C GLU A 209 -2.00 -4.13 24.76
N GLY A 210 -2.85 -3.56 25.62
CA GLY A 210 -2.51 -3.26 27.03
C GLY A 210 -1.74 -1.97 27.24
N LYS A 211 -1.38 -1.21 26.19
CA LYS A 211 -0.74 0.10 26.30
C LYS A 211 -1.77 1.22 26.19
N THR A 212 -1.52 2.31 26.91
CA THR A 212 -2.31 3.54 26.80
C THR A 212 -1.82 4.37 25.61
N VAL A 213 -2.68 5.28 25.10
CA VAL A 213 -2.31 6.22 24.02
C VAL A 213 -1.10 7.07 24.43
N GLU A 214 -0.99 7.44 25.72
CA GLU A 214 0.15 8.21 26.22
C GLU A 214 1.45 7.39 26.11
N GLU A 215 1.45 6.13 26.52
CA GLU A 215 2.62 5.23 26.42
C GLU A 215 3.02 5.00 24.96
N LEU A 216 2.05 4.85 24.04
CA LEU A 216 2.33 4.68 22.61
C LEU A 216 2.97 5.89 21.95
N ASN A 217 2.74 7.09 22.48
CA ASN A 217 3.32 8.35 21.99
C ASN A 217 4.65 8.73 22.68
N GLN A 218 5.17 7.92 23.62
CA GLN A 218 6.48 8.18 24.20
C GLN A 218 7.61 7.76 23.26
N PRO A 219 8.69 8.53 23.15
CA PRO A 219 9.88 8.13 22.42
C PRO A 219 10.48 6.82 22.98
N LEU A 220 10.89 5.92 22.08
CA LEU A 220 11.55 4.66 22.42
C LEU A 220 12.99 4.67 21.87
N GLU A 221 13.95 4.29 22.72
CA GLU A 221 15.37 4.22 22.34
C GLU A 221 15.57 3.15 21.24
N GLU A 222 14.86 2.02 21.33
CA GLU A 222 14.87 0.94 20.36
C GLU A 222 14.37 1.34 18.97
N LEU A 223 13.63 2.44 18.88
CA LEU A 223 13.14 3.03 17.62
C LEU A 223 13.96 4.27 17.21
N GLY A 224 15.14 4.47 17.80
CA GLY A 224 15.98 5.65 17.51
C GLY A 224 15.40 6.96 18.04
N GLY A 225 14.54 6.92 19.06
CA GLY A 225 13.87 8.06 19.64
C GLY A 225 12.51 8.40 19.04
N GLU A 226 12.04 7.65 18.06
CA GLU A 226 10.67 7.75 17.53
C GLU A 226 9.67 7.09 18.48
N SER A 227 8.42 7.55 18.49
CA SER A 227 7.35 6.87 19.23
C SER A 227 6.86 5.63 18.47
N LEU A 228 6.33 4.65 19.23
CA LEU A 228 5.71 3.48 18.60
C LEU A 228 4.50 3.88 17.75
N ALA A 229 3.72 4.86 18.21
CA ALA A 229 2.57 5.39 17.47
C ALA A 229 2.98 5.93 16.08
N ASP A 230 4.08 6.67 15.99
CA ASP A 230 4.59 7.22 14.73
C ASP A 230 5.15 6.11 13.84
N ALA A 231 5.94 5.22 14.40
CA ALA A 231 6.57 4.12 13.67
C ALA A 231 5.54 3.18 13.02
N VAL A 232 4.45 2.82 13.74
CA VAL A 232 3.42 1.91 13.21
C VAL A 232 2.38 2.61 12.35
N LEU A 233 2.23 3.93 12.40
CA LEU A 233 1.35 4.69 11.51
C LEU A 233 2.08 5.34 10.33
N ARG A 234 3.39 5.10 10.19
CA ARG A 234 4.14 5.59 9.03
C ARG A 234 3.48 5.09 7.74
N PRO A 235 3.21 5.98 6.76
CA PRO A 235 2.58 5.57 5.51
C PRO A 235 3.44 4.57 4.74
N THR A 236 2.79 3.67 4.03
CA THR A 236 3.41 2.78 3.05
C THR A 236 4.07 3.61 1.95
N THR A 237 5.30 3.26 1.59
CA THR A 237 5.98 3.85 0.43
C THR A 237 5.20 3.54 -0.84
N ILE A 238 4.95 4.55 -1.67
CA ILE A 238 4.35 4.40 -3.00
C ILE A 238 5.48 4.35 -4.02
N TYR A 239 5.65 3.22 -4.68
CA TYR A 239 6.72 2.97 -5.67
C TYR A 239 6.31 3.35 -7.09
N ALA A 240 5.01 3.33 -7.38
CA ALA A 240 4.42 3.47 -8.70
C ALA A 240 4.99 4.65 -9.51
N GLY A 241 5.01 5.85 -8.93
CA GLY A 241 5.46 7.05 -9.64
C GLY A 241 6.89 6.96 -10.13
N GLY A 242 7.81 6.59 -9.24
CA GLY A 242 9.24 6.48 -9.55
C GLY A 242 9.56 5.29 -10.46
N LEU A 243 8.95 4.12 -10.23
CA LEU A 243 9.15 2.95 -11.09
C LEU A 243 8.68 3.18 -12.52
N LEU A 244 7.52 3.80 -12.70
CA LEU A 244 7.02 4.16 -14.03
C LEU A 244 7.88 5.22 -14.71
N ALA A 245 8.44 6.16 -13.95
CA ALA A 245 9.41 7.11 -14.49
C ALA A 245 10.69 6.41 -14.94
N ALA A 246 11.21 5.45 -14.16
CA ALA A 246 12.35 4.64 -14.52
C ALA A 246 12.10 3.79 -15.79
N LEU A 247 10.94 3.13 -15.87
CA LEU A 247 10.55 2.39 -17.08
C LEU A 247 10.44 3.28 -18.34
N ARG A 248 9.90 4.50 -18.18
CA ARG A 248 9.84 5.49 -19.28
C ARG A 248 11.23 5.99 -19.69
N ALA A 249 12.16 6.06 -18.76
CA ALA A 249 13.58 6.37 -19.04
C ALA A 249 14.32 5.21 -19.70
N GLY A 250 13.70 4.03 -19.81
CA GLY A 250 14.23 2.85 -20.47
C GLY A 250 14.95 1.87 -19.56
N ALA A 251 14.75 1.96 -18.23
CA ALA A 251 15.32 1.00 -17.28
C ALA A 251 14.92 -0.44 -17.65
N PRO A 252 15.86 -1.37 -17.91
CA PRO A 252 15.58 -2.71 -18.42
C PRO A 252 15.19 -3.68 -17.29
N ILE A 253 14.08 -3.38 -16.62
CA ILE A 253 13.52 -4.22 -15.56
C ILE A 253 12.76 -5.38 -16.21
N LYS A 254 13.03 -6.63 -15.80
CA LYS A 254 12.41 -7.85 -16.33
C LYS A 254 11.12 -8.21 -15.61
N ALA A 255 11.16 -8.20 -14.26
CA ALA A 255 10.02 -8.51 -13.41
C ALA A 255 10.11 -7.73 -12.09
N MET A 256 8.98 -7.59 -11.41
CA MET A 256 8.89 -6.95 -10.09
C MET A 256 7.99 -7.75 -9.16
N ALA A 257 8.18 -7.57 -7.85
CA ALA A 257 7.30 -8.12 -6.83
C ALA A 257 7.05 -7.06 -5.74
N HIS A 258 5.78 -6.72 -5.52
CA HIS A 258 5.35 -5.92 -4.37
C HIS A 258 5.35 -6.80 -3.13
N ILE A 259 6.11 -6.40 -2.09
CA ILE A 259 6.28 -7.21 -0.89
C ILE A 259 5.22 -6.84 0.15
N THR A 260 4.20 -7.67 0.23
CA THR A 260 3.00 -7.49 1.06
C THR A 260 2.82 -8.65 2.05
N GLY A 261 1.59 -9.06 2.34
CA GLY A 261 1.30 -10.21 3.20
C GLY A 261 1.96 -11.48 2.70
N GLY A 262 2.60 -12.21 3.60
CA GLY A 262 3.46 -13.36 3.24
C GLY A 262 4.95 -13.00 3.09
N GLY A 263 5.29 -11.69 3.19
CA GLY A 263 6.66 -11.19 3.16
C GLY A 263 7.40 -11.49 1.85
N ILE A 264 8.72 -11.47 1.88
CA ILE A 264 9.55 -11.76 0.71
C ILE A 264 9.28 -13.18 0.19
N THR A 265 9.08 -14.14 1.09
CA THR A 265 8.90 -15.56 0.77
C THR A 265 7.75 -15.84 -0.19
N GLU A 266 6.57 -15.21 0.04
CA GLU A 266 5.34 -15.52 -0.69
C GLU A 266 5.00 -14.50 -1.79
N ASN A 267 5.84 -13.46 -1.94
CA ASN A 267 5.61 -12.44 -2.97
C ASN A 267 6.66 -12.48 -4.08
N LEU A 268 7.94 -12.59 -3.76
CA LEU A 268 9.00 -12.63 -4.76
C LEU A 268 8.87 -13.86 -5.69
N ASN A 269 8.37 -14.99 -5.19
CA ASN A 269 8.12 -16.19 -5.98
C ASN A 269 7.12 -15.98 -7.13
N ARG A 270 6.23 -14.98 -7.05
CA ARG A 270 5.27 -14.65 -8.12
C ARG A 270 5.94 -14.03 -9.35
N ALA A 271 7.13 -13.48 -9.17
CA ALA A 271 7.94 -12.92 -10.25
C ALA A 271 8.86 -13.95 -10.92
N LEU A 272 8.81 -15.23 -10.50
CA LEU A 272 9.71 -16.29 -10.96
C LEU A 272 9.04 -17.25 -11.94
N PRO A 273 9.75 -17.72 -12.99
CA PRO A 273 9.31 -18.87 -13.76
C PRO A 273 9.49 -20.15 -12.93
N ALA A 274 8.72 -21.18 -13.25
CA ALA A 274 8.66 -22.43 -12.46
C ALA A 274 9.96 -23.23 -12.37
N HIS A 275 11.00 -22.89 -13.14
CA HIS A 275 12.27 -23.59 -13.19
C HIS A 275 13.45 -22.81 -12.60
N LEU A 276 13.19 -21.63 -12.02
CA LEU A 276 14.19 -20.78 -11.37
C LEU A 276 13.75 -20.44 -9.94
N ASP A 277 14.71 -20.34 -9.03
CA ASP A 277 14.52 -19.87 -7.65
C ASP A 277 15.18 -18.49 -7.47
N ALA A 278 14.66 -17.70 -6.53
CA ALA A 278 15.32 -16.50 -6.01
C ALA A 278 16.14 -16.87 -4.80
N GLU A 279 17.48 -16.80 -4.91
CA GLU A 279 18.38 -16.91 -3.78
C GLU A 279 18.55 -15.53 -3.15
N VAL A 280 18.06 -15.36 -1.92
CA VAL A 280 18.06 -14.08 -1.18
C VAL A 280 19.07 -14.17 -0.04
N ASP A 281 19.98 -13.20 0.02
CA ASP A 281 20.97 -13.08 1.10
C ASP A 281 20.33 -12.38 2.30
N ARG A 282 20.26 -13.06 3.45
CA ARG A 282 19.73 -12.49 4.70
C ARG A 282 20.81 -11.89 5.60
N GLY A 283 22.07 -11.96 5.19
CA GLY A 283 23.21 -11.63 6.03
C GLY A 283 23.61 -12.81 6.95
N GLY A 284 24.36 -12.53 8.00
CA GLY A 284 24.89 -13.55 8.89
C GLY A 284 25.27 -12.99 10.26
N GLU A 285 26.34 -13.54 10.90
CA GLU A 285 26.80 -13.08 12.22
C GLU A 285 27.16 -11.58 12.26
N ALA A 286 27.53 -10.98 11.13
CA ALA A 286 27.86 -9.55 11.02
C ALA A 286 26.60 -8.64 11.02
N GLY A 287 25.41 -9.21 10.85
CA GLY A 287 24.15 -8.51 10.78
C GLY A 287 23.36 -8.80 9.49
N PRO A 288 22.21 -8.13 9.27
CA PRO A 288 21.42 -8.28 8.04
C PRO A 288 22.18 -7.75 6.82
N ALA A 289 21.85 -8.27 5.64
CA ALA A 289 22.46 -7.85 4.38
C ALA A 289 22.09 -6.42 3.94
N TRP A 290 21.00 -5.89 4.46
CA TRP A 290 20.51 -4.53 4.24
C TRP A 290 19.85 -3.95 5.49
N ASP A 291 19.53 -2.67 5.48
CA ASP A 291 18.91 -1.98 6.60
C ASP A 291 17.45 -2.43 6.80
N ILE A 292 17.15 -2.94 7.99
CA ILE A 292 15.81 -3.32 8.41
C ILE A 292 15.25 -2.22 9.32
N PRO A 293 14.08 -1.62 9.02
CA PRO A 293 13.46 -0.62 9.88
C PRO A 293 13.33 -1.08 11.33
N PRO A 294 13.78 -0.28 12.33
CA PRO A 294 13.82 -0.69 13.74
C PRO A 294 12.48 -1.22 14.29
N VAL A 295 11.37 -0.69 13.80
CA VAL A 295 10.02 -1.11 14.22
C VAL A 295 9.75 -2.59 13.87
N ILE A 296 10.30 -3.12 12.78
CA ILE A 296 10.16 -4.53 12.40
C ILE A 296 10.90 -5.40 13.40
N SER A 297 12.15 -5.04 13.74
CA SER A 297 12.94 -5.73 14.75
C SER A 297 12.29 -5.65 16.14
N TYR A 298 11.75 -4.48 16.51
CA TYR A 298 11.04 -4.29 17.77
C TYR A 298 9.85 -5.25 17.91
N VAL A 299 8.98 -5.31 16.89
CA VAL A 299 7.81 -6.19 16.90
C VAL A 299 8.20 -7.66 16.85
N SER A 300 9.20 -8.01 16.02
CA SER A 300 9.70 -9.38 15.89
C SER A 300 10.27 -9.91 17.20
N ASN A 301 11.02 -9.09 17.92
CA ASN A 301 11.57 -9.42 19.24
C ASN A 301 10.45 -9.58 20.28
N ALA A 302 9.47 -8.66 20.31
CA ALA A 302 8.33 -8.73 21.21
C ALA A 302 7.49 -10.00 21.00
N ALA A 303 7.43 -10.50 19.76
CA ALA A 303 6.74 -11.74 19.40
C ALA A 303 7.65 -12.98 19.50
N ASN A 304 8.95 -12.83 19.75
CA ASN A 304 9.96 -13.91 19.73
C ASN A 304 9.90 -14.74 18.43
N LEU A 305 9.82 -14.05 17.27
CA LEU A 305 9.74 -14.71 15.97
C LEU A 305 11.10 -15.32 15.58
N SER A 306 11.07 -16.53 14.99
CA SER A 306 12.22 -17.06 14.27
C SER A 306 12.52 -16.20 13.03
N LEU A 307 13.74 -16.24 12.51
CA LEU A 307 14.12 -15.49 11.32
C LEU A 307 13.22 -15.84 10.12
N ASP A 308 12.92 -17.11 9.90
CA ASP A 308 12.03 -17.55 8.82
C ASP A 308 10.61 -16.96 8.96
N GLU A 309 10.09 -16.92 10.19
CA GLU A 309 8.76 -16.35 10.43
C GLU A 309 8.73 -14.83 10.24
N GLN A 310 9.84 -14.13 10.52
CA GLN A 310 9.98 -12.69 10.23
C GLN A 310 9.86 -12.44 8.72
N TYR A 311 10.58 -13.22 7.88
CA TYR A 311 10.56 -13.09 6.42
C TYR A 311 9.26 -13.55 5.75
N ARG A 312 8.40 -14.26 6.49
CA ARG A 312 7.04 -14.62 6.06
C ARG A 312 5.98 -13.65 6.56
N THR A 313 6.25 -12.91 7.63
CA THR A 313 5.27 -12.00 8.24
C THR A 313 5.45 -10.57 7.76
N PHE A 314 6.71 -10.10 7.66
CA PHE A 314 7.06 -8.72 7.38
C PHE A 314 7.82 -8.57 6.06
N ASN A 315 7.84 -7.35 5.55
CA ASN A 315 8.62 -6.98 4.36
C ASN A 315 10.13 -6.93 4.61
N MET A 316 10.57 -7.00 5.86
CA MET A 316 11.96 -6.99 6.29
C MET A 316 12.80 -5.84 5.70
N GLY A 317 12.18 -4.68 5.49
CA GLY A 317 12.85 -3.50 4.93
C GLY A 317 12.79 -3.40 3.40
N VAL A 318 12.18 -4.36 2.72
CA VAL A 318 12.01 -4.38 1.27
C VAL A 318 10.53 -4.21 0.92
N GLY A 319 10.14 -3.11 0.29
CA GLY A 319 8.75 -2.95 -0.13
C GLY A 319 8.51 -3.36 -1.58
N MET A 320 9.53 -3.25 -2.44
CA MET A 320 9.49 -3.72 -3.82
C MET A 320 10.78 -4.44 -4.17
N ALA A 321 10.69 -5.60 -4.82
CA ALA A 321 11.83 -6.31 -5.39
C ALA A 321 11.77 -6.25 -6.92
N LEU A 322 12.94 -6.04 -7.55
CA LEU A 322 13.08 -5.91 -9.00
C LEU A 322 14.05 -7.00 -9.49
N ILE A 323 13.79 -7.59 -10.64
CA ILE A 323 14.69 -8.55 -11.28
C ILE A 323 15.23 -7.91 -12.56
N VAL A 324 16.55 -7.84 -12.67
CA VAL A 324 17.27 -7.18 -13.76
C VAL A 324 18.41 -8.06 -14.25
N ASP A 325 18.89 -7.84 -15.46
CA ASP A 325 20.10 -8.49 -15.96
C ASP A 325 21.32 -8.05 -15.14
N MET A 326 22.27 -8.94 -14.93
CA MET A 326 23.50 -8.63 -14.18
C MET A 326 24.28 -7.46 -14.82
N ASP A 327 24.27 -7.37 -16.13
CA ASP A 327 24.99 -6.31 -16.87
C ASP A 327 24.29 -4.94 -16.75
N ASP A 328 23.01 -4.91 -16.36
CA ASP A 328 22.17 -3.69 -16.28
C ASP A 328 22.03 -3.15 -14.84
N VAL A 329 22.61 -3.82 -13.83
CA VAL A 329 22.43 -3.47 -12.40
C VAL A 329 22.75 -2.02 -12.09
N ASP A 330 23.94 -1.56 -12.52
CA ASP A 330 24.40 -0.19 -12.22
C ASP A 330 23.55 0.86 -12.93
N ASP A 331 23.19 0.63 -14.18
CA ASP A 331 22.36 1.56 -14.97
C ASP A 331 20.94 1.68 -14.37
N VAL A 332 20.34 0.54 -13.98
CA VAL A 332 19.02 0.53 -13.32
C VAL A 332 19.09 1.18 -11.94
N ALA A 333 20.14 0.92 -11.17
CA ALA A 333 20.32 1.54 -9.85
C ALA A 333 20.48 3.06 -9.96
N GLU A 334 21.22 3.57 -10.96
CA GLU A 334 21.37 5.02 -11.22
C GLU A 334 20.00 5.65 -11.55
N VAL A 335 19.26 5.07 -12.50
CA VAL A 335 17.94 5.58 -12.88
C VAL A 335 16.95 5.57 -11.71
N LEU A 336 16.97 4.55 -10.86
CA LEU A 336 16.13 4.47 -9.66
C LEU A 336 16.55 5.51 -8.61
N SER A 337 17.85 5.76 -8.46
CA SER A 337 18.38 6.79 -7.55
C SER A 337 17.95 8.19 -7.97
N ASP A 338 17.89 8.47 -9.25
CA ASP A 338 17.36 9.72 -9.81
C ASP A 338 15.87 9.91 -9.50
N GLN A 339 15.14 8.82 -9.24
CA GLN A 339 13.75 8.85 -8.78
C GLN A 339 13.62 8.91 -7.24
N GLY A 340 14.73 8.99 -6.51
CA GLY A 340 14.78 9.11 -5.05
C GLY A 340 14.72 7.79 -4.30
N PHE A 341 14.93 6.66 -4.97
CA PHE A 341 15.10 5.37 -4.31
C PHE A 341 16.57 5.10 -3.95
N GLU A 342 16.78 4.23 -3.00
CA GLU A 342 18.11 3.72 -2.62
C GLU A 342 18.16 2.21 -2.88
N PRO A 343 18.28 1.75 -4.15
CA PRO A 343 18.25 0.33 -4.48
C PRO A 343 19.49 -0.37 -3.93
N PHE A 344 19.32 -1.62 -3.52
CA PHE A 344 20.43 -2.48 -3.06
C PHE A 344 20.26 -3.89 -3.61
N VAL A 345 21.39 -4.60 -3.79
CA VAL A 345 21.37 -6.01 -4.21
C VAL A 345 20.92 -6.85 -3.02
N MET A 346 19.92 -7.68 -3.21
CA MET A 346 19.39 -8.58 -2.20
C MET A 346 19.58 -10.08 -2.54
N GLY A 347 20.02 -10.37 -3.77
CA GLY A 347 20.21 -11.76 -4.19
C GLY A 347 20.34 -11.93 -5.68
N GLN A 348 20.17 -13.17 -6.13
CA GLN A 348 20.32 -13.59 -7.53
C GLN A 348 19.32 -14.67 -7.91
N ILE A 349 19.13 -14.88 -9.21
CA ILE A 349 18.28 -15.90 -9.77
C ILE A 349 19.12 -17.15 -10.09
N ILE A 350 18.71 -18.30 -9.56
CA ILE A 350 19.41 -19.59 -9.70
C ILE A 350 18.47 -20.66 -10.27
N PRO A 351 18.98 -21.78 -10.81
CA PRO A 351 18.15 -22.94 -11.16
C PRO A 351 17.36 -23.47 -9.96
N GLY A 352 16.06 -23.76 -10.16
CA GLY A 352 15.24 -24.17 -9.04
C GLY A 352 13.84 -24.67 -9.42
N THR A 353 12.86 -24.30 -8.60
CA THR A 353 11.48 -24.80 -8.69
C THR A 353 10.41 -23.70 -8.49
N GLY A 354 10.75 -22.43 -8.67
CA GLY A 354 9.85 -21.27 -8.50
C GLY A 354 9.71 -20.83 -7.05
N LYS A 355 10.78 -20.93 -6.25
CA LYS A 355 10.75 -20.63 -4.81
C LYS A 355 11.73 -19.53 -4.44
N VAL A 356 11.50 -18.94 -3.29
CA VAL A 356 12.50 -18.12 -2.59
C VAL A 356 13.29 -19.03 -1.67
N VAL A 357 14.59 -19.03 -1.80
CA VAL A 357 15.53 -19.73 -0.92
C VAL A 357 16.44 -18.71 -0.26
N TYR A 358 16.83 -18.96 0.98
CA TYR A 358 17.62 -18.02 1.74
C TYR A 358 19.03 -18.50 1.92
N ASN A 359 19.99 -17.62 1.66
CA ASN A 359 21.39 -17.82 1.96
C ASN A 359 21.69 -17.07 3.26
N ASP A 360 22.00 -17.83 4.31
CA ASP A 360 22.47 -17.29 5.57
C ASP A 360 24.00 -17.37 5.53
N ALA A 361 24.68 -16.22 5.40
CA ALA A 361 26.14 -16.18 5.42
C ALA A 361 26.64 -16.76 6.77
N ASN A 362 27.45 -17.81 6.71
CA ASN A 362 28.06 -18.44 7.87
C ASN A 362 29.08 -17.53 8.53
#